data_ff9303e3b5d1b4b511fb469737a90559
#
_entry.id   ff9303e3b5d1b4b511fb469737a90559
#
_cell.length_a   1.000
_cell.length_b   1.000
_cell.length_c   1.000
_cell.angle_alpha   90.00
_cell.angle_beta   90.00
_cell.angle_gamma   90.00
#
_symmetry.space_group_name_H-M   'P 1'
#
loop_
_entity.id
_entity.type
_entity.pdbx_description
1 polymer ?
#
loop_
_entity_poly.entity_id
_entity_poly.type
_entity_poly.pdbx_seq_one_letter_code
_entity_poly.pdbx_strand_id
1 'polypeptide(L)'
;AHWKNRNPNQPFFAVFNFGITHESQIWKQGDQPLLVEPETLPVPPIFPDSPEVRKDLAVNYSNLIRLDKQIGKIIEQLKTEGLYEKSIIFFYGDHGGPFPRYKRALYETGIKVPLIVKFTGQEKAGTTNDHFISFIDYAPTVLSLAGIKPPSVMQGKAQFGPFQAKEKSEFI
;
A
#
# COMPACT_ATOMS: atom_id res chain seq x y z
N ALA A 1 3.50 -8.09 18.68
CA ALA A 1 4.86 -8.60 18.49
C ALA A 1 5.62 -7.60 17.63
N HIS A 2 6.88 -7.36 17.94
CA HIS A 2 7.74 -6.41 17.22
C HIS A 2 8.97 -7.18 16.72
N TRP A 3 9.50 -6.83 15.54
CA TRP A 3 10.69 -7.50 15.00
C TRP A 3 11.92 -7.39 15.90
N LYS A 4 11.95 -6.41 16.83
CA LYS A 4 13.01 -6.29 17.86
C LYS A 4 13.11 -7.48 18.81
N ASN A 5 12.01 -8.21 18.99
CA ASN A 5 11.94 -9.34 19.93
C ASN A 5 12.41 -10.67 19.31
N ARG A 6 12.90 -10.66 18.08
CA ARG A 6 13.45 -11.84 17.41
C ARG A 6 14.89 -12.14 17.89
N ASN A 7 15.34 -13.36 17.68
CA ASN A 7 16.76 -13.68 17.86
C ASN A 7 17.63 -12.85 16.88
N PRO A 8 18.84 -12.48 17.27
CA PRO A 8 19.81 -11.90 16.34
C PRO A 8 19.96 -12.79 15.10
N ASN A 9 20.01 -12.18 13.92
CA ASN A 9 20.11 -12.87 12.63
C ASN A 9 18.88 -13.68 12.17
N GLN A 10 17.82 -13.74 12.97
CA GLN A 10 16.58 -14.35 12.51
C GLN A 10 15.85 -13.43 11.53
N PRO A 11 15.46 -13.91 10.33
CA PRO A 11 14.60 -13.13 9.42
C PRO A 11 13.24 -12.88 10.09
N PHE A 12 12.54 -11.85 9.61
CA PHE A 12 11.20 -11.53 10.10
C PHE A 12 10.26 -11.24 8.93
N PHE A 13 8.99 -11.44 9.19
CA PHE A 13 7.89 -10.97 8.37
C PHE A 13 6.99 -10.11 9.25
N ALA A 14 6.69 -8.90 8.81
CA ALA A 14 5.87 -7.95 9.58
C ALA A 14 4.81 -7.32 8.68
N VAL A 15 3.61 -7.16 9.19
CA VAL A 15 2.49 -6.50 8.51
C VAL A 15 2.02 -5.35 9.40
N PHE A 16 1.86 -4.18 8.81
CA PHE A 16 1.34 -2.98 9.46
C PHE A 16 0.06 -2.55 8.76
N ASN A 17 -1.03 -2.49 9.50
CA ASN A 17 -2.31 -1.99 9.01
C ASN A 17 -2.54 -0.58 9.57
N PHE A 18 -2.80 0.37 8.68
CA PHE A 18 -3.06 1.76 9.04
C PHE A 18 -4.53 2.07 8.81
N GLY A 19 -5.24 2.43 9.87
CA GLY A 19 -6.66 2.77 9.80
C GLY A 19 -6.94 4.25 9.57
N ILE A 20 -5.90 5.11 9.46
CA ILE A 20 -6.09 6.57 9.38
C ILE A 20 -6.76 7.02 8.08
N THR A 21 -6.64 6.23 7.02
CA THR A 21 -7.26 6.50 5.71
C THR A 21 -8.58 5.74 5.48
N HIS A 22 -9.03 4.97 6.49
CA HIS A 22 -10.32 4.30 6.40
C HIS A 22 -11.47 5.31 6.27
N GLU A 23 -12.53 4.97 5.55
CA GLU A 23 -13.69 5.85 5.28
C GLU A 23 -14.26 6.52 6.54
N SER A 24 -14.30 5.79 7.67
CA SER A 24 -14.80 6.36 8.93
C SER A 24 -13.96 7.53 9.45
N GLN A 25 -12.76 7.73 8.94
CA GLN A 25 -11.89 8.82 9.36
C GLN A 25 -12.27 10.15 8.69
N ILE A 26 -13.10 10.14 7.66
CA ILE A 26 -13.69 11.37 7.11
C ILE A 26 -14.50 12.08 8.21
N TRP A 27 -15.32 11.32 8.96
CA TRP A 27 -16.10 11.87 10.06
C TRP A 27 -15.27 12.08 11.34
N LYS A 28 -14.50 11.07 11.74
CA LYS A 28 -13.72 11.11 12.99
C LYS A 28 -12.62 12.17 13.00
N GLN A 29 -12.12 12.52 11.83
CA GLN A 29 -11.07 13.55 11.68
C GLN A 29 -11.60 14.85 11.08
N GLY A 30 -12.93 14.97 10.89
CA GLY A 30 -13.55 16.14 10.26
C GLY A 30 -13.32 17.47 11.01
N ASP A 31 -13.08 17.40 12.32
CA ASP A 31 -12.80 18.56 13.18
C ASP A 31 -11.29 18.78 13.43
N GLN A 32 -10.44 17.92 12.87
CA GLN A 32 -8.99 18.09 12.97
C GLN A 32 -8.51 19.17 11.99
N PRO A 33 -7.44 19.91 12.31
CA PRO A 33 -6.87 20.86 11.38
C PRO A 33 -6.56 20.22 10.03
N LEU A 34 -7.05 20.85 8.97
CA LEU A 34 -6.71 20.45 7.60
C LEU A 34 -5.24 20.73 7.32
N LEU A 35 -4.61 19.85 6.58
CA LEU A 35 -3.22 19.96 6.13
C LEU A 35 -3.11 20.36 4.66
N VAL A 36 -4.26 20.51 4.00
CA VAL A 36 -4.41 20.96 2.62
C VAL A 36 -5.59 21.90 2.53
N GLU A 37 -5.52 22.87 1.63
CA GLU A 37 -6.60 23.81 1.38
C GLU A 37 -7.66 23.19 0.48
N PRO A 38 -8.94 23.12 0.90
CA PRO A 38 -10.01 22.48 0.14
C PRO A 38 -10.16 23.02 -1.30
N GLU A 39 -9.97 24.32 -1.47
CA GLU A 39 -10.13 25.02 -2.77
C GLU A 39 -9.07 24.63 -3.79
N THR A 40 -7.92 24.17 -3.34
CA THR A 40 -6.80 23.76 -4.22
C THR A 40 -6.93 22.35 -4.75
N LEU A 41 -7.85 21.56 -4.20
CA LEU A 41 -7.97 20.14 -4.54
C LEU A 41 -8.78 19.94 -5.82
N PRO A 42 -8.35 19.04 -6.71
CA PRO A 42 -9.16 18.62 -7.83
C PRO A 42 -10.37 17.82 -7.32
N VAL A 43 -11.57 18.24 -7.71
CA VAL A 43 -12.79 17.47 -7.44
C VAL A 43 -12.98 16.47 -8.58
N PRO A 44 -13.03 15.16 -8.28
CA PRO A 44 -13.33 14.16 -9.33
C PRO A 44 -14.66 14.47 -10.03
N PRO A 45 -14.74 14.31 -11.36
CA PRO A 45 -15.91 14.75 -12.14
C PRO A 45 -17.21 14.01 -11.82
N ILE A 46 -17.12 12.93 -11.03
CA ILE A 46 -18.27 12.16 -10.54
C ILE A 46 -18.90 12.75 -9.26
N PHE A 47 -18.29 13.76 -8.67
CA PHE A 47 -18.80 14.43 -7.48
C PHE A 47 -19.25 15.85 -7.79
N PRO A 48 -20.28 16.35 -7.08
CA PRO A 48 -20.60 17.77 -7.15
C PRO A 48 -19.46 18.60 -6.55
N ASP A 49 -19.15 19.71 -7.18
CA ASP A 49 -18.19 20.66 -6.61
C ASP A 49 -18.92 21.55 -5.59
N SER A 50 -18.92 21.10 -4.34
CA SER A 50 -19.53 21.82 -3.22
C SER A 50 -18.54 21.96 -2.05
N PRO A 51 -18.77 22.90 -1.13
CA PRO A 51 -17.94 23.07 0.07
C PRO A 51 -17.81 21.80 0.90
N GLU A 52 -18.88 21.01 1.02
CA GLU A 52 -18.90 19.77 1.80
C GLU A 52 -18.00 18.71 1.15
N VAL A 53 -18.12 18.51 -0.15
CA VAL A 53 -17.28 17.56 -0.91
C VAL A 53 -15.83 17.98 -0.84
N ARG A 54 -15.53 19.26 -1.02
CA ARG A 54 -14.16 19.80 -0.91
C ARG A 54 -13.59 19.59 0.49
N LYS A 55 -14.40 19.82 1.54
CA LYS A 55 -14.00 19.55 2.93
C LYS A 55 -13.67 18.07 3.13
N ASP A 56 -14.52 17.15 2.70
CA ASP A 56 -14.29 15.72 2.84
C ASP A 56 -13.04 15.25 2.09
N LEU A 57 -12.83 15.76 0.88
CA LEU A 57 -11.59 15.53 0.12
C LEU A 57 -10.38 16.03 0.91
N ALA A 58 -10.43 17.24 1.47
CA ALA A 58 -9.33 17.82 2.23
C ALA A 58 -9.03 17.02 3.52
N VAL A 59 -10.05 16.50 4.21
CA VAL A 59 -9.86 15.55 5.33
C VAL A 59 -9.13 14.30 4.86
N ASN A 60 -9.55 13.71 3.75
CA ASN A 60 -8.90 12.51 3.19
C ASN A 60 -7.43 12.77 2.83
N TYR A 61 -7.14 13.85 2.10
CA TYR A 61 -5.76 14.21 1.75
C TYR A 61 -4.91 14.51 3.00
N SER A 62 -5.49 15.17 4.00
CA SER A 62 -4.83 15.37 5.30
C SER A 62 -4.52 14.06 5.99
N ASN A 63 -5.41 13.07 5.90
CA ASN A 63 -5.20 11.73 6.45
C ASN A 63 -4.10 10.98 5.70
N LEU A 64 -3.98 11.15 4.37
CA LEU A 64 -2.85 10.60 3.60
C LEU A 64 -1.52 11.19 4.05
N ILE A 65 -1.44 12.50 4.30
CA ILE A 65 -0.23 13.14 4.85
C ILE A 65 0.10 12.58 6.25
N ARG A 66 -0.91 12.35 7.08
CA ARG A 66 -0.71 11.72 8.40
C ARG A 66 -0.24 10.27 8.28
N LEU A 67 -0.77 9.52 7.31
CA LEU A 67 -0.33 8.17 7.00
C LEU A 67 1.14 8.16 6.57
N ASP A 68 1.53 9.04 5.65
CA ASP A 68 2.92 9.16 5.20
C ASP A 68 3.88 9.38 6.37
N LYS A 69 3.52 10.26 7.31
CA LYS A 69 4.30 10.48 8.54
C LYS A 69 4.39 9.22 9.42
N GLN A 70 3.34 8.41 9.49
CA GLN A 70 3.36 7.15 10.25
C GLN A 70 4.28 6.12 9.60
N ILE A 71 4.22 5.99 8.28
CA ILE A 71 5.11 5.11 7.49
C ILE A 71 6.55 5.58 7.62
N GLY A 72 6.78 6.89 7.49
CA GLY A 72 8.11 7.51 7.64
C GLY A 72 8.79 7.10 8.95
N LYS A 73 8.05 7.07 10.07
CA LYS A 73 8.60 6.63 11.38
C LYS A 73 9.06 5.17 11.35
N ILE A 74 8.33 4.29 10.67
CA ILE A 74 8.72 2.87 10.54
C ILE A 74 9.97 2.75 9.65
N ILE A 75 10.01 3.49 8.56
CA ILE A 75 11.18 3.52 7.65
C ILE A 75 12.43 4.02 8.40
N GLU A 76 12.32 5.12 9.14
CA GLU A 76 13.43 5.66 9.94
C GLU A 76 13.89 4.67 11.04
N GLN A 77 12.97 3.95 11.64
CA GLN A 77 13.31 2.89 12.59
C GLN A 77 14.09 1.75 11.92
N LEU A 78 13.67 1.29 10.73
CA LEU A 78 14.40 0.27 9.96
C LEU A 78 15.80 0.76 9.56
N LYS A 79 15.95 2.04 9.20
CA LYS A 79 17.24 2.64 8.88
C LYS A 79 18.14 2.67 10.10
N THR A 80 17.64 3.18 11.23
CA THR A 80 18.38 3.28 12.50
C THR A 80 18.88 1.92 13.00
N GLU A 81 18.10 0.86 12.73
CA GLU A 81 18.46 -0.51 13.12
C GLU A 81 19.29 -1.25 12.07
N GLY A 82 19.69 -0.60 10.97
CA GLY A 82 20.47 -1.20 9.88
C GLY A 82 19.73 -2.29 9.11
N LEU A 83 18.39 -2.27 9.15
CA LEU A 83 17.52 -3.27 8.52
C LEU A 83 16.96 -2.79 7.18
N TYR A 84 16.92 -1.49 6.93
CA TYR A 84 16.26 -0.92 5.75
C TYR A 84 16.81 -1.51 4.44
N GLU A 85 18.12 -1.50 4.24
CA GLU A 85 18.74 -1.99 3.00
C GLU A 85 18.55 -3.51 2.81
N LYS A 86 18.39 -4.25 3.91
CA LYS A 86 18.21 -5.70 3.93
C LYS A 86 16.75 -6.13 3.86
N SER A 87 15.81 -5.18 3.88
CA SER A 87 14.38 -5.45 3.87
C SER A 87 13.79 -5.28 2.48
N ILE A 88 12.85 -6.15 2.14
CA ILE A 88 11.91 -5.93 1.04
C ILE A 88 10.65 -5.33 1.67
N ILE A 89 10.16 -4.22 1.12
CA ILE A 89 9.03 -3.49 1.67
C ILE A 89 7.94 -3.39 0.60
N PHE A 90 6.75 -3.86 0.93
CA PHE A 90 5.55 -3.68 0.12
C PHE A 90 4.70 -2.59 0.75
N PHE A 91 4.33 -1.59 -0.02
CA PHE A 91 3.33 -0.60 0.35
C PHE A 91 2.19 -0.64 -0.67
N TYR A 92 0.98 -0.86 -0.20
CA TYR A 92 -0.19 -0.98 -1.08
C TYR A 92 -1.48 -0.58 -0.36
N GLY A 93 -2.49 -0.21 -1.14
CA GLY A 93 -3.86 -0.08 -0.65
C GLY A 93 -4.57 -1.43 -0.70
N ASP A 94 -5.52 -1.67 0.19
CA ASP A 94 -6.34 -2.88 0.22
C ASP A 94 -7.55 -2.77 -0.74
N HIS A 95 -7.98 -1.58 -1.04
CA HIS A 95 -9.03 -1.22 -2.00
C HIS A 95 -8.95 0.26 -2.36
N GLY A 96 -9.84 0.74 -3.21
CA GLY A 96 -9.95 2.16 -3.56
C GLY A 96 -10.35 3.05 -2.39
N GLY A 97 -10.28 4.36 -2.59
CA GLY A 97 -10.50 5.38 -1.59
C GLY A 97 -11.89 5.36 -0.91
N PRO A 98 -12.13 6.27 0.05
CA PRO A 98 -13.30 6.19 0.95
C PRO A 98 -14.60 6.80 0.38
N PHE A 99 -14.59 7.20 -0.88
CA PHE A 99 -15.71 7.92 -1.49
C PHE A 99 -16.65 7.00 -2.30
N PRO A 100 -17.87 7.46 -2.66
CA PRO A 100 -18.77 6.75 -3.56
C PRO A 100 -18.09 6.40 -4.90
N ARG A 101 -18.39 5.22 -5.45
CA ARG A 101 -17.77 4.63 -6.65
C ARG A 101 -16.29 4.24 -6.51
N TYR A 102 -15.72 4.32 -5.31
CA TYR A 102 -14.41 3.81 -4.97
C TYR A 102 -14.54 2.47 -4.24
N LYS A 103 -14.32 2.44 -2.92
CA LYS A 103 -14.56 1.25 -2.09
C LYS A 103 -15.95 0.65 -2.38
N ARG A 104 -16.06 -0.66 -2.43
CA ARG A 104 -17.27 -1.45 -2.72
C ARG A 104 -17.77 -1.39 -4.17
N ALA A 105 -17.07 -0.72 -5.07
CA ALA A 105 -17.46 -0.65 -6.46
C ALA A 105 -16.43 -1.32 -7.37
N LEU A 106 -16.90 -2.04 -8.39
CA LEU A 106 -16.04 -2.72 -9.37
C LEU A 106 -15.60 -1.78 -10.52
N TYR A 107 -15.45 -0.50 -10.20
CA TYR A 107 -14.79 0.46 -11.09
C TYR A 107 -13.28 0.47 -10.83
N GLU A 108 -12.50 0.98 -11.78
CA GLU A 108 -11.04 1.14 -11.57
C GLU A 108 -10.71 1.87 -10.27
N THR A 109 -11.49 2.89 -9.92
CA THR A 109 -11.35 3.64 -8.67
C THR A 109 -11.51 2.78 -7.41
N GLY A 110 -12.19 1.64 -7.52
CA GLY A 110 -12.41 0.71 -6.40
C GLY A 110 -11.42 -0.45 -6.37
N ILE A 111 -10.95 -0.92 -7.52
CA ILE A 111 -10.15 -2.14 -7.64
C ILE A 111 -8.68 -1.90 -8.03
N LYS A 112 -8.36 -0.80 -8.72
CA LYS A 112 -6.98 -0.45 -9.08
C LYS A 112 -6.33 0.29 -7.91
N VAL A 113 -5.49 -0.43 -7.17
CA VAL A 113 -4.81 0.09 -5.98
C VAL A 113 -3.32 0.33 -6.26
N PRO A 114 -2.70 1.30 -5.57
CA PRO A 114 -1.26 1.50 -5.68
C PRO A 114 -0.51 0.33 -5.07
N LEU A 115 0.61 -0.05 -5.70
CA LEU A 115 1.59 -0.96 -5.16
C LEU A 115 2.98 -0.38 -5.38
N ILE A 116 3.73 -0.22 -4.32
CA ILE A 116 5.15 0.16 -4.34
C ILE A 116 5.95 -0.97 -3.68
N VAL A 117 7.01 -1.41 -4.35
CA VAL A 117 7.91 -2.44 -3.80
C VAL A 117 9.33 -1.89 -3.75
N LYS A 118 9.91 -1.85 -2.55
CA LYS A 118 11.33 -1.59 -2.34
C LYS A 118 12.03 -2.94 -2.20
N PHE A 119 12.97 -3.22 -3.09
CA PHE A 119 13.84 -4.40 -3.02
C PHE A 119 15.09 -4.15 -2.17
N THR A 120 15.78 -5.20 -1.78
CA THR A 120 17.09 -5.13 -1.13
C THR A 120 18.10 -4.45 -2.06
N GLY A 121 19.06 -3.69 -1.48
CA GLY A 121 20.10 -3.01 -2.27
C GLY A 121 19.59 -1.97 -3.26
N GLN A 122 18.34 -1.50 -3.12
CA GLN A 122 17.70 -0.52 -4.01
C GLN A 122 17.65 -0.95 -5.49
N GLU A 123 17.69 -2.24 -5.76
CA GLU A 123 17.50 -2.77 -7.10
C GLU A 123 16.18 -2.28 -7.68
N LYS A 124 16.19 -1.91 -8.95
CA LYS A 124 15.03 -1.37 -9.68
C LYS A 124 14.43 -0.08 -9.12
N ALA A 125 15.18 0.65 -8.27
CA ALA A 125 14.71 1.94 -7.76
C ALA A 125 14.36 2.92 -8.90
N GLY A 126 13.25 3.66 -8.74
CA GLY A 126 12.79 4.63 -9.72
C GLY A 126 12.19 4.04 -11.01
N THR A 127 11.97 2.73 -11.07
CA THR A 127 11.30 2.09 -12.22
C THR A 127 9.79 1.95 -11.98
N THR A 128 9.04 1.93 -13.07
CA THR A 128 7.62 1.54 -13.09
C THR A 128 7.45 0.20 -13.80
N ASN A 129 6.39 -0.52 -13.44
CA ASN A 129 6.04 -1.78 -14.05
C ASN A 129 4.52 -1.81 -14.30
N ASP A 130 4.13 -1.93 -15.57
CA ASP A 130 2.73 -1.94 -16.00
C ASP A 130 2.11 -3.34 -16.05
N HIS A 131 2.78 -4.34 -15.51
CA HIS A 131 2.22 -5.69 -15.42
C HIS A 131 1.07 -5.74 -14.43
N PHE A 132 0.02 -6.48 -14.77
CA PHE A 132 -1.04 -6.80 -13.84
C PHE A 132 -0.51 -7.65 -12.70
N ILE A 133 -0.77 -7.19 -11.47
CA ILE A 133 -0.50 -7.91 -10.23
C ILE A 133 -1.78 -7.86 -9.40
N SER A 134 -2.25 -9.01 -8.94
CA SER A 134 -3.42 -9.09 -8.05
C SER A 134 -3.00 -9.51 -6.64
N PHE A 135 -3.89 -9.33 -5.67
CA PHE A 135 -3.65 -9.76 -4.30
C PHE A 135 -3.38 -11.25 -4.14
N ILE A 136 -3.95 -12.10 -5.01
CA ILE A 136 -3.65 -13.53 -5.00
C ILE A 136 -2.17 -13.83 -5.32
N ASP A 137 -1.46 -12.92 -5.99
CA ASP A 137 -0.05 -13.03 -6.35
C ASP A 137 0.89 -12.64 -5.19
N TYR A 138 0.39 -11.93 -4.17
CA TYR A 138 1.25 -11.42 -3.10
C TYR A 138 1.86 -12.55 -2.27
N ALA A 139 1.06 -13.51 -1.84
CA ALA A 139 1.56 -14.62 -1.03
C ALA A 139 2.62 -15.47 -1.76
N PRO A 140 2.39 -15.98 -3.00
CA PRO A 140 3.43 -16.70 -3.71
C PRO A 140 4.64 -15.82 -4.03
N THR A 141 4.47 -14.52 -4.26
CA THR A 141 5.58 -13.58 -4.47
C THR A 141 6.45 -13.43 -3.22
N VAL A 142 5.82 -13.24 -2.06
CA VAL A 142 6.54 -13.13 -0.78
C VAL A 142 7.30 -14.41 -0.46
N LEU A 143 6.69 -15.57 -0.66
CA LEU A 143 7.37 -16.86 -0.50
C LEU A 143 8.57 -16.98 -1.44
N SER A 144 8.40 -16.66 -2.71
CA SER A 144 9.48 -16.69 -3.71
C SER A 144 10.63 -15.77 -3.30
N LEU A 145 10.34 -14.54 -2.88
CA LEU A 145 11.36 -13.60 -2.41
C LEU A 145 12.07 -14.07 -1.15
N ALA A 146 11.42 -14.86 -0.31
CA ALA A 146 12.02 -15.53 0.85
C ALA A 146 12.80 -16.81 0.48
N GLY A 147 12.93 -17.18 -0.81
CA GLY A 147 13.57 -18.39 -1.27
C GLY A 147 12.74 -19.66 -1.05
N ILE A 148 11.46 -19.53 -0.75
CA ILE A 148 10.54 -20.64 -0.48
C ILE A 148 9.70 -20.87 -1.73
N LYS A 149 9.69 -22.12 -2.21
CA LYS A 149 8.85 -22.50 -3.36
C LYS A 149 7.38 -22.41 -2.97
N PRO A 150 6.56 -21.61 -3.71
CA PRO A 150 5.13 -21.55 -3.45
C PRO A 150 4.46 -22.92 -3.60
N PRO A 151 3.56 -23.31 -2.68
CA PRO A 151 2.76 -24.52 -2.82
C PRO A 151 1.90 -24.50 -4.08
N SER A 152 1.73 -25.67 -4.73
CA SER A 152 0.96 -25.79 -5.98
C SER A 152 -0.54 -25.49 -5.82
N VAL A 153 -1.05 -25.49 -4.60
CA VAL A 153 -2.44 -25.11 -4.29
C VAL A 153 -2.69 -23.60 -4.42
N MET A 154 -1.65 -22.79 -4.44
CA MET A 154 -1.80 -21.34 -4.64
C MET A 154 -2.16 -21.03 -6.10
N GLN A 155 -3.27 -20.33 -6.31
CA GLN A 155 -3.74 -19.93 -7.63
C GLN A 155 -2.95 -18.75 -8.21
N GLY A 156 -2.46 -17.85 -7.32
CA GLY A 156 -1.64 -16.72 -7.72
C GLY A 156 -0.25 -17.12 -8.20
N LYS A 157 0.39 -16.24 -8.94
CA LYS A 157 1.73 -16.44 -9.52
C LYS A 157 2.76 -15.56 -8.84
N ALA A 158 3.94 -16.12 -8.52
CA ALA A 158 5.04 -15.31 -8.00
C ALA A 158 5.51 -14.32 -9.08
N GLN A 159 5.49 -13.03 -8.75
CA GLN A 159 5.87 -11.95 -9.67
C GLN A 159 7.36 -11.61 -9.57
N PHE A 160 8.01 -12.01 -8.48
CA PHE A 160 9.44 -11.74 -8.21
C PHE A 160 10.09 -12.91 -7.48
N GLY A 161 11.43 -12.93 -7.47
CA GLY A 161 12.23 -13.90 -6.76
C GLY A 161 12.60 -15.16 -7.58
N PRO A 162 13.30 -16.14 -6.98
CA PRO A 162 13.82 -17.30 -7.69
C PRO A 162 12.75 -18.23 -8.26
N PHE A 163 11.50 -18.13 -7.76
CA PHE A 163 10.36 -18.92 -8.26
C PHE A 163 9.36 -18.05 -9.04
N GLN A 164 9.83 -16.93 -9.61
CA GLN A 164 9.00 -16.09 -10.46
C GLN A 164 8.39 -16.89 -11.60
N ALA A 165 7.08 -16.71 -11.80
CA ALA A 165 6.38 -17.35 -12.92
C ALA A 165 6.88 -16.81 -14.26
N LYS A 166 7.00 -17.68 -15.25
CA LYS A 166 7.35 -17.30 -16.63
C LYS A 166 6.19 -16.60 -17.34
N GLU A 167 4.98 -16.99 -17.01
CA GLU A 167 3.74 -16.43 -17.55
C GLU A 167 3.31 -15.23 -16.72
N LYS A 168 2.85 -14.20 -17.41
CA LYS A 168 2.22 -13.05 -16.72
C LYS A 168 0.91 -13.47 -16.08
N SER A 169 0.54 -12.80 -15.00
CA SER A 169 -0.81 -12.91 -14.47
C SER A 169 -1.78 -12.28 -15.46
N GLU A 170 -2.76 -13.06 -15.88
CA GLU A 170 -3.89 -12.59 -16.68
C GLU A 170 -5.12 -12.68 -15.79
N PHE A 171 -5.81 -11.57 -15.63
CA PHE A 171 -7.08 -11.51 -14.92
C PHE A 171 -8.15 -11.09 -15.91
N ILE A 172 -9.19 -11.87 -15.96
CA ILE A 172 -10.41 -11.57 -16.70
C ILE A 172 -11.41 -10.94 -15.76
#